data_044a444583c363b8125973091a40c327
#
_entry.id   044a444583c363b8125973091a40c327
#
_cell.length_a   1.000
_cell.length_b   1.000
_cell.length_c   1.000
_cell.angle_alpha   90.00
_cell.angle_beta   90.00
_cell.angle_gamma   90.00
#
_symmetry.space_group_name_H-M   'P 1'
#
loop_
_entity.id
_entity.type
_entity.pdbx_description
1 polymer ?
#
loop_
_entity_poly.entity_id
_entity_poly.type
_entity_poly.pdbx_seq_one_letter_code
_entity_poly.pdbx_strand_id
1 'polypeptide(L)'
;MNESLRAGERITDEVTSWPGVEAGPGRRGEFAFTVGRRQIGHLHGDHAAHFSFPKQVWGELFAQGRIVHHPVFPGKEGPAARRIESEDDVRDVIELLRLNYDRVVSRYGLPEEPSRPEPSPAA
;
A
#
# COMPACT_ATOMS: atom_id res chain seq x y z
N MET A 1 2.15 -11.60 -24.70
CA MET A 1 1.75 -12.08 -23.68
C MET A 1 2.07 -11.41 -22.48
N ASN A 2 1.28 -11.06 -21.81
CA ASN A 2 1.49 -10.23 -20.75
C ASN A 2 1.07 -10.70 -19.48
N GLU A 3 1.11 -11.96 -19.32
CA GLU A 3 0.82 -12.47 -18.07
C GLU A 3 1.75 -11.95 -17.06
N SER A 4 2.91 -11.54 -17.53
CA SER A 4 3.86 -11.03 -16.58
C SER A 4 3.39 -9.79 -15.90
N LEU A 5 2.40 -9.11 -16.46
CA LEU A 5 1.94 -7.94 -15.80
C LEU A 5 0.64 -8.12 -15.09
N ARG A 6 0.45 -9.19 -14.43
CA ARG A 6 -0.61 -9.29 -13.47
C ARG A 6 -0.14 -8.57 -12.24
N ALA A 7 0.04 -7.28 -12.41
CA ALA A 7 0.68 -6.49 -11.37
C ALA A 7 -0.10 -6.49 -10.08
N GLY A 8 -1.42 -6.36 -10.18
CA GLY A 8 -2.23 -6.34 -8.97
C GLY A 8 -2.10 -7.60 -8.17
N GLU A 9 -2.10 -8.74 -8.84
CA GLU A 9 -1.98 -10.02 -8.18
C GLU A 9 -0.62 -10.19 -7.53
N ARG A 10 0.42 -9.82 -8.26
CA ARG A 10 1.77 -9.97 -7.76
C ARG A 10 2.05 -9.06 -6.58
N ILE A 11 1.57 -7.81 -6.67
CA ILE A 11 1.73 -6.89 -5.57
C ILE A 11 0.96 -7.39 -4.36
N THR A 12 -0.27 -7.86 -4.57
CA THR A 12 -1.08 -8.36 -3.48
C THR A 12 -0.42 -9.54 -2.79
N ASP A 13 0.10 -10.49 -3.56
CA ASP A 13 0.75 -11.64 -2.98
C ASP A 13 1.91 -11.24 -2.09
N GLU A 14 2.72 -10.31 -2.54
CA GLU A 14 3.86 -9.89 -1.74
C GLU A 14 3.43 -9.12 -0.51
N VAL A 15 2.55 -8.16 -0.68
CA VAL A 15 2.21 -7.24 0.40
C VAL A 15 1.41 -7.94 1.49
N THR A 16 0.55 -8.87 1.12
CA THR A 16 -0.23 -9.59 2.13
C THR A 16 0.59 -10.63 2.87
N SER A 17 1.82 -10.88 2.43
CA SER A 17 2.71 -11.74 3.19
C SER A 17 3.34 -11.02 4.39
N TRP A 18 3.25 -9.69 4.43
CA TRP A 18 3.84 -8.95 5.53
C TRP A 18 2.94 -9.04 6.76
N PRO A 19 3.53 -9.21 7.94
CA PRO A 19 2.72 -9.37 9.15
C PRO A 19 1.74 -8.22 9.36
N GLY A 20 0.50 -8.58 9.62
CA GLY A 20 -0.53 -7.60 9.94
C GLY A 20 -1.22 -6.96 8.76
N VAL A 21 -0.81 -7.25 7.53
CA VAL A 21 -1.44 -6.65 6.37
C VAL A 21 -2.69 -7.43 6.00
N GLU A 22 -3.76 -6.69 5.75
CA GLU A 22 -4.98 -7.25 5.20
C GLU A 22 -5.30 -6.52 3.92
N ALA A 23 -5.97 -7.20 3.02
CA ALA A 23 -6.33 -6.62 1.74
C ALA A 23 -7.80 -6.87 1.46
N GLY A 24 -8.44 -5.91 0.80
CA GLY A 24 -9.83 -6.05 0.46
C GLY A 24 -10.34 -4.83 -0.26
N PRO A 25 -11.61 -4.84 -0.66
CA PRO A 25 -12.17 -3.72 -1.40
C PRO A 25 -12.30 -2.49 -0.50
N GLY A 26 -11.93 -1.35 -1.05
CA GLY A 26 -12.12 -0.09 -0.38
C GLY A 26 -13.50 0.45 -0.64
N ARG A 27 -13.75 1.65 -0.15
CA ARG A 27 -15.08 2.25 -0.24
C ARG A 27 -15.54 2.49 -1.66
N ARG A 28 -14.60 2.73 -2.56
CA ARG A 28 -14.93 3.03 -3.94
C ARG A 28 -14.65 1.89 -4.88
N GLY A 29 -14.46 0.69 -4.31
CA GLY A 29 -14.18 -0.47 -5.14
C GLY A 29 -12.71 -0.68 -5.47
N GLU A 30 -11.85 0.22 -5.03
CA GLU A 30 -10.42 -0.02 -5.20
C GLU A 30 -9.96 -1.12 -4.25
N PHE A 31 -8.80 -1.68 -4.51
CA PHE A 31 -8.29 -2.77 -3.68
C PHE A 31 -7.26 -2.21 -2.71
N ALA A 32 -7.60 -2.22 -1.44
CA ALA A 32 -6.81 -1.52 -0.43
C ALA A 32 -6.05 -2.47 0.47
N PHE A 33 -4.86 -2.01 0.90
CA PHE A 33 -4.04 -2.73 1.87
C PHE A 33 -4.02 -1.95 3.16
N THR A 34 -4.26 -2.63 4.27
CA THR A 34 -4.31 -1.97 5.57
C THR A 34 -3.47 -2.71 6.59
N VAL A 35 -2.99 -1.98 7.57
CA VAL A 35 -2.35 -2.53 8.76
C VAL A 35 -3.16 -2.00 9.92
N GLY A 36 -3.93 -2.88 10.55
CA GLY A 36 -4.90 -2.43 11.51
C GLY A 36 -5.94 -1.59 10.79
N ARG A 37 -6.11 -0.36 11.25
CA ARG A 37 -7.08 0.53 10.63
C ARG A 37 -6.47 1.46 9.62
N ARG A 38 -5.17 1.34 9.37
CA ARG A 38 -4.49 2.33 8.57
C ARG A 38 -4.18 1.79 7.20
N GLN A 39 -4.60 2.51 6.20
CA GLN A 39 -4.33 2.11 4.84
C GLN A 39 -2.90 2.49 4.48
N ILE A 40 -2.16 1.57 3.88
CA ILE A 40 -0.82 1.84 3.41
C ILE A 40 -0.79 2.14 1.90
N GLY A 41 -1.89 1.86 1.22
CA GLY A 41 -2.02 2.18 -0.19
C GLY A 41 -3.13 1.35 -0.80
N HIS A 42 -3.47 1.65 -2.04
CA HIS A 42 -4.47 0.84 -2.74
C HIS A 42 -4.16 0.78 -4.22
N LEU A 43 -4.72 -0.21 -4.87
CA LEU A 43 -4.50 -0.44 -6.28
C LEU A 43 -5.74 -0.12 -7.08
N HIS A 44 -5.53 0.38 -8.28
CA HIS A 44 -6.57 0.53 -9.27
C HIS A 44 -6.26 -0.46 -10.39
N GLY A 45 -6.75 -1.68 -10.25
CA GLY A 45 -6.46 -2.75 -11.18
C GLY A 45 -4.97 -3.02 -11.24
N ASP A 46 -4.48 -3.25 -12.42
CA ASP A 46 -3.07 -3.53 -12.65
C ASP A 46 -2.31 -2.30 -13.13
N HIS A 47 -2.96 -1.14 -13.14
CA HIS A 47 -2.42 0.01 -13.83
C HIS A 47 -1.84 1.09 -12.95
N ALA A 48 -2.28 1.19 -11.73
CA ALA A 48 -1.84 2.29 -10.88
C ALA A 48 -2.01 1.95 -9.42
N ALA A 49 -1.19 2.57 -8.60
CA ALA A 49 -1.30 2.48 -7.15
C ALA A 49 -1.41 3.89 -6.61
N HIS A 50 -2.17 4.03 -5.54
CA HIS A 50 -2.33 5.32 -4.87
C HIS A 50 -1.90 5.19 -3.42
N PHE A 51 -1.34 6.27 -2.90
CA PHE A 51 -0.78 6.30 -1.57
C PHE A 51 -1.08 7.64 -0.92
N SER A 52 -0.77 7.73 0.35
CA SER A 52 -0.70 9.00 1.03
C SER A 52 0.57 8.97 1.86
N PHE A 53 1.38 9.99 1.75
CA PHE A 53 2.63 10.10 2.48
C PHE A 53 2.66 11.38 3.27
N PRO A 54 3.43 11.46 4.36
CA PRO A 54 3.68 12.74 4.98
C PRO A 54 4.31 13.68 3.98
N LYS A 55 4.06 14.96 4.16
CA LYS A 55 4.47 15.96 3.18
C LYS A 55 5.95 15.89 2.84
N GLN A 56 6.79 15.72 3.83
CA GLN A 56 8.22 15.67 3.59
C GLN A 56 8.62 14.46 2.78
N VAL A 57 8.06 13.29 3.11
CA VAL A 57 8.34 12.07 2.37
C VAL A 57 7.83 12.22 0.95
N TRP A 58 6.64 12.79 0.80
CA TRP A 58 6.05 13.02 -0.50
C TRP A 58 6.98 13.84 -1.39
N GLY A 59 7.52 14.92 -0.82
CA GLY A 59 8.42 15.78 -1.59
C GLY A 59 9.67 15.07 -2.05
N GLU A 60 10.24 14.23 -1.20
CA GLU A 60 11.43 13.48 -1.57
C GLU A 60 11.14 12.48 -2.67
N LEU A 61 10.04 11.77 -2.55
CA LEU A 61 9.67 10.77 -3.55
C LEU A 61 9.33 11.44 -4.88
N PHE A 62 8.66 12.58 -4.82
CA PHE A 62 8.32 13.32 -6.02
C PHE A 62 9.57 13.82 -6.72
N ALA A 63 10.52 14.34 -5.96
CA ALA A 63 11.78 14.81 -6.53
C ALA A 63 12.58 13.67 -7.18
N GLN A 64 12.42 12.46 -6.67
CA GLN A 64 13.08 11.30 -7.24
C GLN A 64 12.33 10.72 -8.43
N GLY A 65 11.18 11.28 -8.78
CA GLY A 65 10.39 10.76 -9.90
C GLY A 65 9.65 9.49 -9.59
N ARG A 66 9.50 9.15 -8.31
CA ARG A 66 8.89 7.87 -7.94
C ARG A 66 7.39 7.95 -7.77
N ILE A 67 6.84 9.14 -7.62
CA ILE A 67 5.41 9.35 -7.52
C ILE A 67 5.02 10.57 -8.31
N VAL A 68 3.73 10.69 -8.61
CA VAL A 68 3.17 11.89 -9.22
C VAL A 68 1.99 12.32 -8.37
N HIS A 69 1.44 13.48 -8.68
CA HIS A 69 0.26 13.97 -7.97
C HIS A 69 -0.89 13.00 -8.16
N HIS A 70 -1.67 12.85 -7.11
CA HIS A 70 -2.87 12.05 -7.19
C HIS A 70 -3.84 12.76 -8.13
N PRO A 71 -4.45 12.07 -9.07
CA PRO A 71 -5.29 12.73 -10.08
C PRO A 71 -6.50 13.45 -9.51
N VAL A 72 -7.00 13.02 -8.35
CA VAL A 72 -8.13 13.69 -7.73
C VAL A 72 -7.67 14.90 -6.91
N PHE A 73 -6.40 14.93 -6.52
CA PHE A 73 -5.87 16.01 -5.70
C PHE A 73 -4.61 16.58 -6.33
N PRO A 74 -4.70 17.13 -7.54
CA PRO A 74 -3.49 17.45 -8.30
C PRO A 74 -2.63 18.56 -7.71
N GLY A 75 -3.15 19.31 -6.79
CA GLY A 75 -2.35 20.36 -6.19
C GLY A 75 -1.86 20.06 -4.80
N LYS A 76 -2.07 18.83 -4.31
CA LYS A 76 -1.73 18.54 -2.94
C LYS A 76 -0.51 17.67 -2.79
N GLU A 77 0.24 17.94 -1.72
CA GLU A 77 1.36 17.11 -1.34
C GLU A 77 0.89 16.21 -0.21
N GLY A 78 0.96 14.94 -0.42
CA GLY A 78 0.43 13.94 0.50
C GLY A 78 -0.18 12.83 -0.32
N PRO A 79 -1.30 13.08 -0.97
CA PRO A 79 -1.85 12.08 -1.89
C PRO A 79 -0.92 11.88 -3.08
N ALA A 80 -0.70 10.65 -3.46
CA ALA A 80 0.28 10.31 -4.48
C ALA A 80 -0.21 9.17 -5.35
N ALA A 81 0.32 9.11 -6.56
CA ALA A 81 0.02 8.04 -7.49
C ALA A 81 1.29 7.53 -8.13
N ARG A 82 1.28 6.26 -8.51
CA ARG A 82 2.36 5.66 -9.27
C ARG A 82 1.74 4.78 -10.35
N ARG A 83 2.09 5.08 -11.59
CA ARG A 83 1.62 4.27 -12.70
C ARG A 83 2.40 2.97 -12.77
N ILE A 84 1.77 1.91 -13.19
CA ILE A 84 2.38 0.60 -13.26
C ILE A 84 2.40 0.17 -14.72
N GLU A 85 3.57 0.18 -15.32
CA GLU A 85 3.70 -0.16 -16.73
C GLU A 85 4.81 -1.16 -16.99
N SER A 86 5.58 -1.53 -15.97
CA SER A 86 6.73 -2.40 -16.16
C SER A 86 7.00 -3.19 -14.90
N GLU A 87 7.89 -4.16 -15.02
CA GLU A 87 8.33 -4.91 -13.85
C GLU A 87 9.00 -4.01 -12.83
N ASP A 88 9.74 -3.01 -13.30
CA ASP A 88 10.37 -2.09 -12.39
C ASP A 88 9.32 -1.31 -11.60
N ASP A 89 8.23 -0.95 -12.25
CA ASP A 89 7.15 -0.25 -11.56
C ASP A 89 6.53 -1.14 -10.51
N VAL A 90 6.34 -2.42 -10.79
CA VAL A 90 5.79 -3.34 -9.81
C VAL A 90 6.68 -3.37 -8.57
N ARG A 91 7.98 -3.50 -8.79
CA ARG A 91 8.91 -3.53 -7.65
C ARG A 91 8.87 -2.23 -6.87
N ASP A 92 8.81 -1.11 -7.58
CA ASP A 92 8.82 0.16 -6.88
C ASP A 92 7.52 0.40 -6.10
N VAL A 93 6.39 -0.04 -6.64
CA VAL A 93 5.14 0.06 -5.91
C VAL A 93 5.22 -0.75 -4.62
N ILE A 94 5.79 -1.95 -4.69
CA ILE A 94 5.95 -2.77 -3.49
C ILE A 94 6.84 -2.03 -2.48
N GLU A 95 7.92 -1.40 -2.95
CA GLU A 95 8.78 -0.65 -2.05
C GLU A 95 8.06 0.55 -1.43
N LEU A 96 7.24 1.23 -2.20
CA LEU A 96 6.49 2.36 -1.68
C LEU A 96 5.46 1.91 -0.64
N LEU A 97 4.82 0.79 -0.89
CA LEU A 97 3.92 0.22 0.09
C LEU A 97 4.68 -0.19 1.35
N ARG A 98 5.88 -0.74 1.17
CA ARG A 98 6.69 -1.13 2.31
C ARG A 98 7.13 0.08 3.13
N LEU A 99 7.40 1.17 2.46
CA LEU A 99 7.76 2.40 3.16
C LEU A 99 6.63 2.83 4.09
N ASN A 100 5.40 2.83 3.59
CA ASN A 100 4.27 3.18 4.42
C ASN A 100 4.00 2.14 5.50
N TYR A 101 4.17 0.86 5.16
CA TYR A 101 4.05 -0.22 6.12
C TYR A 101 5.01 0.00 7.30
N ASP A 102 6.28 0.24 6.98
CA ASP A 102 7.28 0.42 8.02
C ASP A 102 6.97 1.64 8.88
N ARG A 103 6.47 2.70 8.27
CA ARG A 103 6.09 3.88 9.02
C ARG A 103 4.93 3.60 9.98
N VAL A 104 3.92 2.88 9.52
CA VAL A 104 2.77 2.58 10.35
C VAL A 104 3.17 1.66 11.49
N VAL A 105 3.94 0.63 11.19
CA VAL A 105 4.36 -0.32 12.22
C VAL A 105 5.27 0.37 13.23
N SER A 106 6.15 1.24 12.75
CA SER A 106 7.04 1.95 13.66
C SER A 106 6.29 2.85 14.62
N ARG A 107 5.23 3.47 14.12
CA ARG A 107 4.49 4.41 14.96
C ARG A 107 3.44 3.76 15.83
N TYR A 108 2.76 2.76 15.32
CA TYR A 108 1.60 2.19 16.00
C TYR A 108 1.77 0.73 16.42
N GLY A 109 2.84 0.09 15.99
CA GLY A 109 3.04 -1.33 16.23
C GLY A 109 2.19 -2.17 15.31
N LEU A 110 2.37 -3.48 15.39
CA LEU A 110 1.53 -4.40 14.64
C LEU A 110 0.18 -4.51 15.33
N PRO A 111 -0.88 -4.68 14.58
CA PRO A 111 -2.19 -4.81 15.20
C PRO A 111 -2.28 -6.11 15.97
N GLU A 112 -3.04 -6.08 17.04
CA GLU A 112 -3.33 -7.30 17.72
C GLU A 112 -4.19 -8.15 16.83
N GLU A 113 -4.22 -9.42 17.09
CA GLU A 113 -5.01 -10.29 16.27
C GLU A 113 -6.39 -10.39 16.85
N PRO A 114 -7.27 -9.51 16.49
CA PRO A 114 -8.55 -9.44 17.15
C PRO A 114 -9.42 -10.63 16.89
N SER A 115 -9.20 -11.27 15.78
CA SER A 115 -10.04 -12.39 15.47
C SER A 115 -9.55 -13.66 16.12
N ARG A 116 -8.39 -13.62 16.77
CA ARG A 116 -7.91 -14.79 17.39
C ARG A 116 -8.43 -14.85 18.79
N PRO A 117 -9.23 -15.81 19.10
CA PRO A 117 -9.67 -15.92 20.48
C PRO A 117 -8.48 -16.21 21.35
N GLU A 118 -8.46 -15.58 22.48
CA GLU A 118 -7.44 -15.86 23.42
C GLU A 118 -7.50 -17.31 23.75
N PRO A 119 -6.39 -17.97 23.77
CA PRO A 119 -6.39 -19.30 24.32
C PRO A 119 -6.90 -19.14 25.73
N SER A 120 -7.83 -19.96 26.05
CA SER A 120 -8.44 -19.81 27.34
C SER A 120 -7.37 -19.89 28.39
N PRO A 121 -7.30 -18.90 29.23
CA PRO A 121 -6.30 -18.96 30.28
C PRO A 121 -6.61 -20.03 31.29
N ALA A 122 -7.79 -20.47 31.28
CA ALA A 122 -8.10 -21.53 32.17
C ALA A 122 -7.64 -22.81 31.63
N ALA A 123 -7.31 -22.79 30.45
CA ALA A 123 -6.82 -24.02 29.86
C ALA A 123 -5.47 -24.25 30.38
#